data_baa7599c09a878e684d92ea0b26e827e
#
_entry.id   baa7599c09a878e684d92ea0b26e827e
#
_cell.length_a   1.000
_cell.length_b   1.000
_cell.length_c   1.000
_cell.angle_alpha   90.00
_cell.angle_beta   90.00
_cell.angle_gamma   90.00
#
_symmetry.space_group_name_H-M   'P 1'
#
loop_
_entity.id
_entity.type
_entity.pdbx_description
1 polymer ?
#
loop_
_entity_poly.entity_id
_entity_poly.type
_entity_poly.pdbx_seq_one_letter_code
_entity_poly.pdbx_strand_id
1 'polypeptide(L)'
;MEKSKFEQREYQDFVINFVKNQFSRQRNVIIELDCGLGKRIIMMRLLTDLLSDKKVLAVLHSSSSLAETVKFFNENTNLDFGWLNSRTNKYFRKKLIESKNVIFTTPQIARNLISQGVSFSDFDVLIINEVDKILKRVSTARSILVQPWNSILEAFKTKRIVGMSGTLRDAHAIQTENNVYMASELLTLKSLINAEIITMDEIMKQSDVEKYINKTKIVIVPVYDKNIVSLIQELDQKISAIFHEMKERGIIKDLGKSHKDIVLPHIGDIQYDMFLRLTLLRKYLIAMTPKKARKMWMMSKNSLQIAELSKIPIVDKAPKIDMLFEIIKEKKSSKVIVLCSYKDMVNEIYLRAKKQGFEAFKLTGEVFDKKEMISNFEKIGENAILIISPVGERDLDFSTVNDMFIVDVINTTKTMYQRIKRIRGGHVYILYYKRTSEERKVKRLLRRIKEKYPWSVEIISY
;
A
#
# COMPACT_ATOMS: atom_id res chain seq x y z
N MET A 1 1.70 30.66 25.03
CA MET A 1 1.97 29.94 23.77
C MET A 1 2.95 28.81 24.08
N GLU A 2 2.43 27.58 24.24
CA GLU A 2 3.30 26.39 24.33
C GLU A 2 4.00 26.23 22.99
N LYS A 3 5.33 26.10 23.02
CA LYS A 3 6.14 25.81 21.85
C LYS A 3 5.64 24.51 21.22
N SER A 4 5.26 24.56 19.95
CA SER A 4 4.89 23.36 19.21
C SER A 4 6.00 22.32 19.36
N LYS A 5 5.67 21.09 19.75
CA LYS A 5 6.64 19.98 19.88
C LYS A 5 7.34 19.62 18.57
N PHE A 6 6.92 20.20 17.45
CA PHE A 6 7.45 19.92 16.13
C PHE A 6 8.26 21.10 15.60
N GLU A 7 9.40 20.78 15.02
CA GLU A 7 10.18 21.70 14.23
C GLU A 7 9.33 22.23 13.07
N GLN A 8 9.28 23.55 12.92
CA GLN A 8 8.62 24.19 11.81
C GLN A 8 9.47 24.01 10.54
N ARG A 9 8.87 23.50 9.46
CA ARG A 9 9.55 23.18 8.21
C ARG A 9 9.00 24.02 7.08
N GLU A 10 9.89 24.65 6.32
CA GLU A 10 9.55 25.56 5.23
C GLU A 10 8.59 24.94 4.20
N TYR A 11 8.82 23.67 3.81
CA TYR A 11 7.93 22.99 2.86
C TYR A 11 6.50 22.82 3.39
N GLN A 12 6.31 22.70 4.71
CA GLN A 12 4.97 22.61 5.30
C GLN A 12 4.26 23.95 5.21
N ASP A 13 4.98 25.05 5.46
CA ASP A 13 4.45 26.41 5.30
C ASP A 13 4.07 26.66 3.84
N PHE A 14 4.92 26.25 2.90
CA PHE A 14 4.65 26.33 1.47
C PHE A 14 3.34 25.61 1.09
N VAL A 15 3.15 24.36 1.54
CA VAL A 15 1.93 23.58 1.28
C VAL A 15 0.69 24.25 1.90
N ILE A 16 0.78 24.73 3.14
CA ILE A 16 -0.34 25.39 3.82
C ILE A 16 -0.72 26.70 3.12
N ASN A 17 0.27 27.50 2.72
CA ASN A 17 0.07 28.72 1.96
C ASN A 17 -0.58 28.43 0.58
N PHE A 18 -0.17 27.34 -0.07
CA PHE A 18 -0.84 26.90 -1.30
C PHE A 18 -2.32 26.63 -1.06
N VAL A 19 -2.68 25.85 -0.01
CA VAL A 19 -4.08 25.57 0.34
C VAL A 19 -4.85 26.87 0.61
N LYS A 20 -4.28 27.79 1.41
CA LYS A 20 -4.86 29.09 1.71
C LYS A 20 -5.17 29.89 0.44
N ASN A 21 -4.20 29.96 -0.48
CA ASN A 21 -4.37 30.67 -1.75
C ASN A 21 -5.41 30.04 -2.68
N GLN A 22 -5.54 28.72 -2.68
CA GLN A 22 -6.58 28.07 -3.48
C GLN A 22 -7.97 28.24 -2.86
N PHE A 23 -8.08 28.19 -1.54
CA PHE A 23 -9.34 28.43 -0.82
C PHE A 23 -9.87 29.85 -1.02
N SER A 24 -9.00 30.87 -1.03
CA SER A 24 -9.40 32.25 -1.36
C SER A 24 -9.96 32.38 -2.77
N ARG A 25 -9.53 31.51 -3.70
CA ARG A 25 -10.03 31.40 -5.08
C ARG A 25 -11.21 30.42 -5.22
N GLN A 26 -11.73 29.95 -4.10
CA GLN A 26 -12.83 28.98 -4.06
C GLN A 26 -12.53 27.64 -4.76
N ARG A 27 -11.30 27.18 -4.75
CA ARG A 27 -10.87 25.90 -5.37
C ARG A 27 -10.62 24.84 -4.32
N ASN A 28 -10.88 23.58 -4.68
CA ASN A 28 -10.46 22.41 -3.93
C ASN A 28 -8.98 22.15 -4.14
N VAL A 29 -8.37 21.38 -3.24
CA VAL A 29 -6.93 21.11 -3.27
C VAL A 29 -6.63 19.63 -3.12
N ILE A 30 -5.66 19.14 -3.88
CA ILE A 30 -5.02 17.85 -3.67
C ILE A 30 -3.54 18.08 -3.35
N ILE A 31 -3.06 17.47 -2.27
CA ILE A 31 -1.67 17.53 -1.83
C ILE A 31 -1.02 16.18 -2.10
N GLU A 32 -0.04 16.14 -3.02
CA GLU A 32 0.84 15.00 -3.18
C GLU A 32 2.07 15.21 -2.27
N LEU A 33 2.13 14.46 -1.18
CA LEU A 33 3.26 14.51 -0.25
C LEU A 33 3.71 13.10 0.11
N ASP A 34 4.98 12.79 -0.15
CA ASP A 34 5.54 11.45 0.04
C ASP A 34 5.38 10.90 1.46
N CYS A 35 5.54 9.59 1.59
CA CYS A 35 5.49 8.91 2.89
C CYS A 35 6.59 9.45 3.83
N GLY A 36 6.24 9.66 5.10
CA GLY A 36 7.18 10.16 6.11
C GLY A 36 7.36 11.69 6.17
N LEU A 37 6.84 12.45 5.20
CA LEU A 37 6.94 13.91 5.17
C LEU A 37 5.85 14.65 5.98
N GLY A 38 5.27 13.99 6.99
CA GLY A 38 4.42 14.67 7.96
C GLY A 38 3.03 15.10 7.48
N LYS A 39 2.35 14.29 6.64
CA LYS A 39 0.95 14.55 6.25
C LYS A 39 0.03 14.81 7.45
N ARG A 40 0.24 14.13 8.60
CA ARG A 40 -0.53 14.38 9.83
C ARG A 40 -0.23 15.75 10.43
N ILE A 41 1.02 16.23 10.35
CA ILE A 41 1.40 17.57 10.81
C ILE A 41 0.75 18.64 9.93
N ILE A 42 0.74 18.44 8.61
CA ILE A 42 0.04 19.36 7.70
C ILE A 42 -1.46 19.36 8.01
N MET A 43 -2.08 18.19 8.21
CA MET A 43 -3.50 18.12 8.61
C MET A 43 -3.75 18.86 9.93
N MET A 44 -2.87 18.69 10.91
CA MET A 44 -2.94 19.37 12.20
C MET A 44 -2.92 20.90 11.99
N ARG A 45 -1.93 21.41 11.27
CA ARG A 45 -1.77 22.83 11.01
C ARG A 45 -2.93 23.41 10.16
N LEU A 46 -3.46 22.64 9.22
CA LEU A 46 -4.67 23.04 8.50
C LEU A 46 -5.85 23.24 9.47
N LEU A 47 -6.02 22.33 10.42
CA LEU A 47 -7.14 22.39 11.37
C LEU A 47 -6.95 23.42 12.47
N THR A 48 -5.72 23.67 12.94
CA THR A 48 -5.44 24.63 14.01
C THR A 48 -5.26 26.06 13.51
N ASP A 49 -4.65 26.22 12.34
CA ASP A 49 -4.21 27.55 11.87
C ASP A 49 -5.15 28.10 10.78
N LEU A 50 -5.47 27.29 9.74
CA LEU A 50 -6.23 27.78 8.59
C LEU A 50 -7.73 27.59 8.71
N LEU A 51 -8.18 26.53 9.37
CA LEU A 51 -9.59 26.12 9.46
C LEU A 51 -10.13 26.14 10.89
N SER A 52 -9.51 26.93 11.78
CA SER A 52 -9.87 27.00 13.20
C SER A 52 -11.30 27.51 13.46
N ASP A 53 -11.84 28.33 12.55
CA ASP A 53 -13.21 28.87 12.58
C ASP A 53 -14.20 28.06 11.73
N LYS A 54 -13.76 26.96 11.12
CA LYS A 54 -14.56 26.15 10.20
C LYS A 54 -15.01 24.83 10.83
N LYS A 55 -16.14 24.34 10.36
CA LYS A 55 -16.61 23.00 10.69
C LYS A 55 -16.08 22.00 9.67
N VAL A 56 -15.24 21.05 10.13
CA VAL A 56 -14.45 20.17 9.27
C VAL A 56 -14.78 18.70 9.51
N LEU A 57 -15.08 17.96 8.44
CA LEU A 57 -15.12 16.51 8.44
C LEU A 57 -13.81 15.96 7.88
N ALA A 58 -13.03 15.27 8.69
CA ALA A 58 -11.81 14.59 8.26
C ALA A 58 -12.02 13.09 8.14
N VAL A 59 -11.94 12.57 6.92
CA VAL A 59 -12.21 11.15 6.62
C VAL A 59 -10.88 10.40 6.42
N LEU A 60 -10.61 9.47 7.34
CA LEU A 60 -9.43 8.61 7.36
C LEU A 60 -9.78 7.27 6.70
N HIS A 61 -8.93 6.76 5.81
CA HIS A 61 -9.23 5.61 4.95
C HIS A 61 -9.48 4.28 5.71
N SER A 62 -9.04 4.16 6.96
CA SER A 62 -9.18 2.93 7.78
C SER A 62 -9.38 3.24 9.26
N SER A 63 -9.88 2.26 10.02
CA SER A 63 -10.04 2.37 11.47
C SER A 63 -8.70 2.49 12.20
N SER A 64 -7.63 1.86 11.71
CA SER A 64 -6.28 2.01 12.26
C SER A 64 -5.75 3.42 12.04
N SER A 65 -5.87 3.96 10.82
CA SER A 65 -5.48 5.33 10.50
C SER A 65 -6.27 6.35 11.34
N LEU A 66 -7.57 6.12 11.58
CA LEU A 66 -8.38 6.92 12.48
C LEU A 66 -7.83 6.89 13.90
N ALA A 67 -7.58 5.70 14.46
CA ALA A 67 -7.09 5.56 15.84
C ALA A 67 -5.71 6.22 16.04
N GLU A 68 -4.80 6.06 15.08
CA GLU A 68 -3.49 6.70 15.12
C GLU A 68 -3.57 8.22 14.98
N THR A 69 -4.47 8.73 14.14
CA THR A 69 -4.68 10.17 13.97
C THR A 69 -5.28 10.78 15.23
N VAL A 70 -6.30 10.15 15.82
CA VAL A 70 -6.88 10.57 17.11
C VAL A 70 -5.82 10.61 18.22
N LYS A 71 -5.01 9.54 18.34
CA LYS A 71 -3.89 9.51 19.30
C LYS A 71 -2.93 10.69 19.07
N PHE A 72 -2.49 10.88 17.82
CA PHE A 72 -1.59 11.96 17.46
C PHE A 72 -2.13 13.35 17.83
N PHE A 73 -3.41 13.62 17.56
CA PHE A 73 -4.04 14.90 17.88
C PHE A 73 -4.19 15.11 19.39
N ASN A 74 -4.58 14.08 20.14
CA ASN A 74 -4.66 14.15 21.61
C ASN A 74 -3.30 14.43 22.28
N GLU A 75 -2.21 13.91 21.71
CA GLU A 75 -0.87 14.07 22.27
C GLU A 75 -0.20 15.40 21.89
N ASN A 76 -0.64 16.04 20.80
CA ASN A 76 0.09 17.16 20.20
C ASN A 76 -0.73 18.43 19.99
N THR A 77 -2.01 18.44 20.32
CA THR A 77 -2.89 19.63 20.16
C THR A 77 -3.85 19.77 21.31
N ASN A 78 -4.34 21.01 21.51
CA ASN A 78 -5.49 21.30 22.35
C ASN A 78 -6.78 21.47 21.53
N LEU A 79 -6.79 20.99 20.27
CA LEU A 79 -7.95 21.06 19.39
C LEU A 79 -9.14 20.30 19.99
N ASP A 80 -10.28 20.96 20.10
CA ASP A 80 -11.52 20.28 20.52
C ASP A 80 -12.16 19.57 19.31
N PHE A 81 -12.04 18.25 19.28
CA PHE A 81 -12.54 17.42 18.20
C PHE A 81 -13.33 16.21 18.68
N GLY A 82 -14.19 15.68 17.81
CA GLY A 82 -14.86 14.41 17.99
C GLY A 82 -14.31 13.34 17.03
N TRP A 83 -14.49 12.07 17.38
CA TRP A 83 -14.23 10.99 16.44
C TRP A 83 -15.35 9.95 16.45
N LEU A 84 -15.63 9.39 15.29
CA LEU A 84 -16.71 8.42 15.10
C LEU A 84 -16.15 7.10 14.58
N ASN A 85 -16.37 6.04 15.33
CA ASN A 85 -16.01 4.69 14.96
C ASN A 85 -17.21 3.72 15.05
N SER A 86 -17.01 2.45 14.74
CA SER A 86 -18.09 1.44 14.79
C SER A 86 -18.67 1.22 16.18
N ARG A 87 -17.90 1.50 17.24
CA ARG A 87 -18.30 1.34 18.64
C ARG A 87 -19.02 2.57 19.21
N THR A 88 -18.98 3.73 18.53
CA THR A 88 -19.65 4.93 18.99
C THR A 88 -21.17 4.74 18.91
N ASN A 89 -21.89 4.88 20.02
CA ASN A 89 -23.34 4.76 20.08
C ASN A 89 -24.02 5.80 19.17
N LYS A 90 -25.16 5.43 18.55
CA LYS A 90 -25.90 6.27 17.60
C LYS A 90 -26.28 7.65 18.17
N TYR A 91 -26.74 7.69 19.43
CA TYR A 91 -27.07 8.94 20.13
C TYR A 91 -25.85 9.86 20.28
N PHE A 92 -24.72 9.30 20.74
CA PHE A 92 -23.48 10.07 20.87
C PHE A 92 -22.91 10.57 19.55
N ARG A 93 -23.13 9.84 18.45
CA ARG A 93 -22.70 10.31 17.11
C ARG A 93 -23.35 11.63 16.74
N LYS A 94 -24.68 11.74 16.91
CA LYS A 94 -25.41 12.95 16.60
C LYS A 94 -24.94 14.12 17.47
N LYS A 95 -24.84 13.90 18.79
CA LYS A 95 -24.34 14.92 19.73
C LYS A 95 -22.93 15.41 19.38
N LEU A 96 -22.01 14.52 19.00
CA LEU A 96 -20.66 14.90 18.61
C LEU A 96 -20.64 15.72 17.32
N ILE A 97 -21.45 15.35 16.32
CA ILE A 97 -21.57 16.08 15.05
C ILE A 97 -22.11 17.51 15.28
N GLU A 98 -23.05 17.66 16.20
CA GLU A 98 -23.65 18.96 16.53
C GLU A 98 -22.71 19.83 17.35
N SER A 99 -21.96 19.26 18.31
CA SER A 99 -21.19 20.00 19.30
C SER A 99 -19.73 20.27 18.94
N LYS A 100 -19.15 19.56 17.96
CA LYS A 100 -17.73 19.67 17.62
C LYS A 100 -17.51 20.29 16.24
N ASN A 101 -16.53 21.18 16.15
CA ASN A 101 -16.14 21.78 14.88
C ASN A 101 -15.31 20.83 14.02
N VAL A 102 -14.56 19.93 14.63
CA VAL A 102 -13.76 18.93 13.89
C VAL A 102 -14.23 17.53 14.24
N ILE A 103 -14.55 16.76 13.20
CA ILE A 103 -14.96 15.35 13.33
C ILE A 103 -14.03 14.46 12.50
N PHE A 104 -13.38 13.50 13.16
CA PHE A 104 -12.64 12.43 12.49
C PHE A 104 -13.51 11.19 12.33
N THR A 105 -13.51 10.58 11.14
CA THR A 105 -14.30 9.37 10.88
C THR A 105 -13.68 8.51 9.76
N THR A 106 -14.31 7.36 9.47
CA THR A 106 -13.97 6.52 8.32
C THR A 106 -15.04 6.65 7.22
N PRO A 107 -14.71 6.32 5.95
CA PRO A 107 -15.66 6.44 4.84
C PRO A 107 -16.95 5.65 5.08
N GLN A 108 -16.84 4.46 5.67
CA GLN A 108 -18.00 3.62 5.94
C GLN A 108 -18.95 4.22 6.99
N ILE A 109 -18.39 4.84 8.05
CA ILE A 109 -19.18 5.50 9.07
C ILE A 109 -19.85 6.76 8.50
N ALA A 110 -19.11 7.59 7.76
CA ALA A 110 -19.66 8.79 7.11
C ALA A 110 -20.83 8.43 6.19
N ARG A 111 -20.68 7.41 5.33
CA ARG A 111 -21.77 6.91 4.48
C ARG A 111 -22.98 6.44 5.29
N ASN A 112 -22.75 5.66 6.35
CA ASN A 112 -23.85 5.16 7.19
C ASN A 112 -24.62 6.29 7.85
N LEU A 113 -23.95 7.38 8.24
CA LEU A 113 -24.60 8.57 8.79
C LEU A 113 -25.46 9.27 7.73
N ILE A 114 -24.94 9.47 6.53
CA ILE A 114 -25.68 10.03 5.41
C ILE A 114 -26.94 9.18 5.11
N SER A 115 -26.80 7.86 5.05
CA SER A 115 -27.93 6.94 4.78
C SER A 115 -28.97 6.93 5.92
N GLN A 116 -28.60 7.36 7.13
CA GLN A 116 -29.50 7.53 8.27
C GLN A 116 -30.11 8.94 8.35
N GLY A 117 -29.92 9.78 7.32
CA GLY A 117 -30.48 11.13 7.25
C GLY A 117 -29.70 12.18 8.06
N VAL A 118 -28.46 11.87 8.50
CA VAL A 118 -27.61 12.89 9.13
C VAL A 118 -27.14 13.87 8.06
N SER A 119 -27.45 15.14 8.25
CA SER A 119 -26.99 16.21 7.35
C SER A 119 -25.56 16.64 7.70
N PHE A 120 -24.78 16.87 6.67
CA PHE A 120 -23.47 17.52 6.75
C PHE A 120 -23.50 18.94 6.15
N SER A 121 -24.69 19.56 6.06
CA SER A 121 -24.88 20.93 5.53
C SER A 121 -24.05 21.98 6.27
N ASP A 122 -23.89 21.82 7.59
CA ASP A 122 -23.18 22.75 8.45
C ASP A 122 -21.65 22.64 8.37
N PHE A 123 -21.15 21.60 7.70
CA PHE A 123 -19.71 21.46 7.50
C PHE A 123 -19.24 22.33 6.32
N ASP A 124 -18.12 23.00 6.51
CA ASP A 124 -17.50 23.88 5.52
C ASP A 124 -16.48 23.15 4.64
N VAL A 125 -15.76 22.19 5.24
CA VAL A 125 -14.61 21.53 4.61
C VAL A 125 -14.65 20.02 4.83
N LEU A 126 -14.30 19.29 3.78
CA LEU A 126 -13.99 17.86 3.80
C LEU A 126 -12.49 17.66 3.61
N ILE A 127 -11.83 17.00 4.58
CA ILE A 127 -10.45 16.54 4.45
C ILE A 127 -10.47 15.04 4.17
N ILE A 128 -9.76 14.60 3.11
CA ILE A 128 -9.65 13.19 2.71
C ILE A 128 -8.20 12.74 2.85
N ASN A 129 -7.93 11.90 3.83
CA ASN A 129 -6.62 11.25 3.96
C ASN A 129 -6.55 10.02 3.05
N GLU A 130 -5.45 9.88 2.29
CA GLU A 130 -5.28 8.88 1.24
C GLU A 130 -6.37 8.99 0.16
N VAL A 131 -6.47 10.16 -0.46
CA VAL A 131 -7.50 10.50 -1.47
C VAL A 131 -7.49 9.56 -2.69
N ASP A 132 -6.36 8.92 -2.98
CA ASP A 132 -6.25 7.87 -4.01
C ASP A 132 -7.13 6.63 -3.73
N LYS A 133 -7.53 6.40 -2.49
CA LYS A 133 -8.40 5.28 -2.10
C LYS A 133 -9.88 5.49 -2.48
N ILE A 134 -10.26 6.68 -2.90
CA ILE A 134 -11.63 6.93 -3.39
C ILE A 134 -11.88 6.31 -4.76
N LEU A 135 -10.83 6.09 -5.56
CA LEU A 135 -10.93 5.49 -6.89
C LEU A 135 -10.91 3.96 -6.84
N LYS A 136 -11.73 3.32 -7.66
CA LYS A 136 -11.65 1.88 -7.89
C LYS A 136 -10.39 1.57 -8.71
N ARG A 137 -9.76 0.45 -8.40
CA ARG A 137 -8.62 -0.06 -9.16
C ARG A 137 -9.00 -0.48 -10.59
N VAL A 138 -10.16 -1.09 -10.71
CA VAL A 138 -10.82 -1.37 -11.99
C VAL A 138 -12.20 -0.75 -11.88
N SER A 139 -12.46 0.24 -12.72
CA SER A 139 -13.69 1.01 -12.76
C SER A 139 -14.51 0.62 -13.97
N THR A 140 -15.83 0.76 -13.87
CA THR A 140 -16.68 0.80 -15.07
C THR A 140 -16.94 2.27 -15.40
N ALA A 141 -17.28 2.57 -16.66
CA ALA A 141 -17.62 3.94 -17.07
C ALA A 141 -18.75 4.56 -16.22
N ARG A 142 -19.61 3.72 -15.62
CA ARG A 142 -20.73 4.15 -14.76
C ARG A 142 -20.32 4.34 -13.28
N SER A 143 -19.19 3.79 -12.83
CA SER A 143 -18.81 3.79 -11.42
C SER A 143 -17.29 3.77 -11.22
N ILE A 144 -16.72 4.97 -11.15
CA ILE A 144 -15.29 5.20 -10.90
C ILE A 144 -14.96 5.13 -9.40
N LEU A 145 -15.90 5.55 -8.54
CA LEU A 145 -15.70 5.65 -7.11
C LEU A 145 -15.94 4.34 -6.37
N VAL A 146 -15.19 4.12 -5.30
CA VAL A 146 -15.52 3.11 -4.28
C VAL A 146 -16.84 3.51 -3.60
N GLN A 147 -17.72 2.55 -3.38
CA GLN A 147 -19.11 2.75 -2.89
C GLN A 147 -19.30 3.80 -1.78
N PRO A 148 -18.52 3.83 -0.69
CA PRO A 148 -18.72 4.85 0.36
C PRO A 148 -18.59 6.30 -0.15
N TRP A 149 -17.81 6.53 -1.19
CA TRP A 149 -17.42 7.87 -1.61
C TRP A 149 -18.43 8.60 -2.47
N ASN A 150 -19.33 7.89 -3.17
CA ASN A 150 -20.36 8.54 -3.99
C ASN A 150 -21.24 9.48 -3.13
N SER A 151 -21.78 8.98 -2.03
CA SER A 151 -22.64 9.75 -1.14
C SER A 151 -21.88 10.84 -0.36
N ILE A 152 -20.62 10.56 0.01
CA ILE A 152 -19.80 11.54 0.74
C ILE A 152 -19.48 12.73 -0.16
N LEU A 153 -18.99 12.51 -1.37
CA LEU A 153 -18.65 13.58 -2.30
C LEU A 153 -19.90 14.38 -2.73
N GLU A 154 -21.06 13.73 -2.89
CA GLU A 154 -22.31 14.43 -3.18
C GLU A 154 -22.73 15.34 -2.01
N ALA A 155 -22.62 14.87 -0.75
CA ALA A 155 -22.90 15.68 0.43
C ALA A 155 -21.97 16.92 0.57
N PHE A 156 -20.78 16.86 -0.03
CA PHE A 156 -19.78 17.95 0.01
C PHE A 156 -19.57 18.65 -1.34
N LYS A 157 -20.48 18.48 -2.30
CA LYS A 157 -20.34 19.00 -3.66
C LYS A 157 -20.16 20.53 -3.74
N THR A 158 -20.78 21.26 -2.84
CA THR A 158 -20.71 22.73 -2.75
C THR A 158 -19.70 23.23 -1.72
N LYS A 159 -18.99 22.32 -1.06
CA LYS A 159 -18.05 22.62 0.03
C LYS A 159 -16.61 22.55 -0.45
N ARG A 160 -15.67 22.95 0.40
CA ARG A 160 -14.24 22.84 0.09
C ARG A 160 -13.73 21.44 0.41
N ILE A 161 -12.86 20.94 -0.44
CA ILE A 161 -12.25 19.61 -0.28
C ILE A 161 -10.73 19.76 -0.29
N VAL A 162 -10.08 19.13 0.70
CA VAL A 162 -8.63 18.90 0.73
C VAL A 162 -8.37 17.41 0.69
N GLY A 163 -7.77 16.94 -0.40
CA GLY A 163 -7.29 15.55 -0.53
C GLY A 163 -5.78 15.46 -0.26
N MET A 164 -5.33 14.44 0.45
CA MET A 164 -3.89 14.19 0.68
C MET A 164 -3.54 12.75 0.32
N SER A 165 -2.46 12.53 -0.38
CA SER A 165 -1.87 11.19 -0.60
C SER A 165 -0.39 11.27 -0.97
N GLY A 166 0.36 10.19 -0.69
CA GLY A 166 1.76 10.03 -1.11
C GLY A 166 1.93 9.18 -2.37
N THR A 167 0.85 8.67 -2.94
CA THR A 167 0.92 7.67 -4.02
C THR A 167 -0.07 7.92 -5.16
N LEU A 168 -0.11 9.15 -5.66
CA LEU A 168 -1.03 9.58 -6.72
C LEU A 168 -0.58 9.25 -8.14
N ARG A 169 0.67 8.84 -8.33
CA ARG A 169 1.31 8.64 -9.65
C ARG A 169 1.05 7.27 -10.26
N ASP A 170 -0.05 6.63 -9.92
CA ASP A 170 -0.46 5.38 -10.54
C ASP A 170 -1.62 5.60 -11.53
N ALA A 171 -2.05 4.54 -12.19
CA ALA A 171 -3.17 4.54 -13.10
C ALA A 171 -4.15 3.45 -12.71
N HIS A 172 -5.43 3.68 -12.99
CA HIS A 172 -6.49 2.69 -12.82
C HIS A 172 -7.11 2.35 -14.18
N ALA A 173 -7.65 1.15 -14.30
CA ALA A 173 -8.31 0.70 -15.51
C ALA A 173 -9.78 1.16 -15.52
N ILE A 174 -10.23 1.71 -16.64
CA ILE A 174 -11.64 2.02 -16.89
C ILE A 174 -12.15 1.09 -17.98
N GLN A 175 -13.13 0.28 -17.63
CA GLN A 175 -13.79 -0.66 -18.54
C GLN A 175 -15.07 -0.05 -19.09
N THR A 176 -15.16 0.05 -20.41
CA THR A 176 -16.38 0.32 -21.16
C THR A 176 -16.90 -0.97 -21.77
N GLU A 177 -18.05 -0.94 -22.41
CA GLU A 177 -18.64 -2.12 -23.06
C GLU A 177 -17.68 -2.76 -24.08
N ASN A 178 -16.92 -1.94 -24.81
CA ASN A 178 -16.07 -2.39 -25.92
C ASN A 178 -14.57 -2.29 -25.63
N ASN A 179 -14.15 -1.49 -24.66
CA ASN A 179 -12.73 -1.18 -24.44
C ASN A 179 -12.36 -1.08 -22.95
N VAL A 180 -11.07 -1.30 -22.70
CA VAL A 180 -10.44 -0.98 -21.42
C VAL A 180 -9.29 -0.01 -21.67
N TYR A 181 -9.27 1.10 -20.97
CA TYR A 181 -8.18 2.07 -21.06
C TYR A 181 -7.64 2.43 -19.67
N MET A 182 -6.41 2.92 -19.64
CA MET A 182 -5.76 3.32 -18.40
C MET A 182 -5.88 4.82 -18.19
N ALA A 183 -6.40 5.23 -17.05
CA ALA A 183 -6.52 6.63 -16.66
C ALA A 183 -5.55 6.96 -15.53
N SER A 184 -4.92 8.13 -15.59
CA SER A 184 -4.09 8.64 -14.50
C SER A 184 -4.94 8.91 -13.27
N GLU A 185 -4.57 8.35 -12.10
CA GLU A 185 -5.25 8.61 -10.84
C GLU A 185 -5.27 10.11 -10.52
N LEU A 186 -4.15 10.79 -10.71
CA LEU A 186 -4.00 12.21 -10.43
C LEU A 186 -4.93 13.06 -11.29
N LEU A 187 -4.97 12.84 -12.62
CA LEU A 187 -5.85 13.59 -13.50
C LEU A 187 -7.32 13.28 -13.26
N THR A 188 -7.65 12.01 -12.98
CA THR A 188 -9.03 11.61 -12.62
C THR A 188 -9.49 12.29 -11.34
N LEU A 189 -8.66 12.33 -10.31
CA LEU A 189 -8.97 12.99 -9.06
C LEU A 189 -9.10 14.50 -9.23
N LYS A 190 -8.19 15.13 -10.00
CA LYS A 190 -8.27 16.56 -10.33
C LYS A 190 -9.63 16.92 -10.93
N SER A 191 -10.05 16.17 -11.93
CA SER A 191 -11.34 16.39 -12.62
C SER A 191 -12.53 16.07 -11.71
N LEU A 192 -12.48 14.96 -10.96
CA LEU A 192 -13.61 14.47 -10.15
C LEU A 192 -14.03 15.42 -9.04
N ILE A 193 -13.06 16.03 -8.35
CA ILE A 193 -13.33 16.96 -7.24
C ILE A 193 -13.04 18.41 -7.59
N ASN A 194 -12.79 18.70 -8.87
CA ASN A 194 -12.44 20.04 -9.37
C ASN A 194 -11.38 20.73 -8.51
N ALA A 195 -10.21 20.06 -8.38
CA ALA A 195 -9.15 20.49 -7.48
C ALA A 195 -7.92 21.00 -8.24
N GLU A 196 -7.22 21.96 -7.63
CA GLU A 196 -5.81 22.21 -7.97
C GLU A 196 -4.92 21.26 -7.18
N ILE A 197 -3.82 20.86 -7.81
CA ILE A 197 -2.90 19.88 -7.23
C ILE A 197 -1.58 20.57 -6.98
N ILE A 198 -1.07 20.38 -5.75
CA ILE A 198 0.35 20.62 -5.47
C ILE A 198 1.07 19.28 -5.52
N THR A 199 2.01 19.15 -6.46
CA THR A 199 2.75 17.91 -6.67
C THR A 199 4.04 17.89 -5.86
N MET A 200 4.57 16.68 -5.61
CA MET A 200 5.86 16.52 -4.95
C MET A 200 6.99 17.21 -5.72
N ASP A 201 6.94 17.23 -7.06
CA ASP A 201 7.93 17.92 -7.91
C ASP A 201 7.91 19.45 -7.71
N GLU A 202 6.72 20.04 -7.53
CA GLU A 202 6.57 21.47 -7.24
C GLU A 202 7.08 21.82 -5.83
N ILE A 203 6.75 20.96 -4.86
CA ILE A 203 7.24 21.14 -3.48
C ILE A 203 8.77 21.06 -3.46
N MET A 204 9.38 20.11 -4.16
CA MET A 204 10.84 19.98 -4.27
C MET A 204 11.52 21.17 -4.93
N LYS A 205 10.88 21.76 -5.95
CA LYS A 205 11.45 22.93 -6.66
C LYS A 205 11.36 24.22 -5.88
N GLN A 206 10.39 24.36 -4.99
CA GLN A 206 10.02 25.64 -4.35
C GLN A 206 10.19 25.64 -2.83
N SER A 207 10.74 24.58 -2.25
CA SER A 207 10.95 24.48 -0.80
C SER A 207 12.15 23.59 -0.44
N ASP A 208 12.44 23.52 0.85
CA ASP A 208 13.56 22.77 1.43
C ASP A 208 13.26 21.28 1.69
N VAL A 209 12.15 20.73 1.15
CA VAL A 209 11.68 19.37 1.45
C VAL A 209 12.72 18.29 1.20
N GLU A 210 13.65 18.50 0.28
CA GLU A 210 14.69 17.52 -0.06
C GLU A 210 15.56 17.16 1.15
N LYS A 211 15.78 18.10 2.08
CA LYS A 211 16.51 17.87 3.34
C LYS A 211 15.85 16.83 4.25
N TYR A 212 14.56 16.60 4.11
CA TYR A 212 13.75 15.73 4.96
C TYR A 212 13.39 14.41 4.30
N ILE A 213 13.82 14.21 3.05
CA ILE A 213 13.58 12.96 2.32
C ILE A 213 14.62 11.92 2.70
N ASN A 214 14.18 10.89 3.39
CA ASN A 214 15.01 9.72 3.66
C ASN A 214 14.96 8.78 2.46
N LYS A 215 16.02 8.78 1.63
CA LYS A 215 16.16 7.83 0.52
C LYS A 215 16.30 6.41 1.07
N THR A 216 15.47 5.49 0.58
CA THR A 216 15.55 4.07 0.90
C THR A 216 16.45 3.38 -0.13
N LYS A 217 17.46 2.66 0.32
CA LYS A 217 18.34 1.87 -0.53
C LYS A 217 17.71 0.52 -0.83
N ILE A 218 17.41 0.27 -2.08
CA ILE A 218 16.82 -1.02 -2.53
C ILE A 218 17.95 -1.88 -3.06
N VAL A 219 18.22 -2.97 -2.35
CA VAL A 219 19.24 -3.96 -2.72
C VAL A 219 18.58 -5.13 -3.44
N ILE A 220 18.95 -5.37 -4.68
CA ILE A 220 18.40 -6.46 -5.50
C ILE A 220 19.23 -7.72 -5.27
N VAL A 221 18.63 -8.75 -4.69
CA VAL A 221 19.29 -9.99 -4.31
C VAL A 221 18.89 -11.15 -5.22
N PRO A 222 19.73 -11.55 -6.20
CA PRO A 222 19.45 -12.69 -7.06
C PRO A 222 19.70 -14.00 -6.30
N VAL A 223 18.70 -14.88 -6.31
CA VAL A 223 18.78 -16.22 -5.74
C VAL A 223 18.76 -17.24 -6.88
N TYR A 224 19.59 -18.26 -6.81
CA TYR A 224 19.66 -19.30 -7.83
C TYR A 224 19.66 -20.70 -7.20
N ASP A 225 18.68 -21.51 -7.59
CA ASP A 225 18.67 -22.96 -7.39
C ASP A 225 18.27 -23.59 -8.72
N LYS A 226 19.13 -24.45 -9.26
CA LYS A 226 18.96 -25.03 -10.61
C LYS A 226 17.60 -25.70 -10.78
N ASN A 227 17.17 -26.49 -9.80
CA ASN A 227 15.94 -27.29 -9.90
C ASN A 227 14.68 -26.39 -9.86
N ILE A 228 14.64 -25.45 -8.90
CA ILE A 228 13.51 -24.52 -8.74
C ILE A 228 13.43 -23.58 -9.94
N VAL A 229 14.57 -23.02 -10.37
CA VAL A 229 14.63 -22.10 -11.51
C VAL A 229 14.20 -22.80 -12.80
N SER A 230 14.69 -24.02 -13.08
CA SER A 230 14.27 -24.78 -14.28
C SER A 230 12.78 -25.05 -14.29
N LEU A 231 12.19 -25.43 -13.14
CA LEU A 231 10.75 -25.66 -13.03
C LEU A 231 9.93 -24.37 -13.26
N ILE A 232 10.37 -23.25 -12.68
CA ILE A 232 9.71 -21.96 -12.92
C ILE A 232 9.80 -21.55 -14.39
N GLN A 233 10.95 -21.78 -15.03
CA GLN A 233 11.15 -21.49 -16.46
C GLN A 233 10.24 -22.35 -17.35
N GLU A 234 10.08 -23.63 -17.05
CA GLU A 234 9.15 -24.50 -17.76
C GLU A 234 7.69 -23.99 -17.64
N LEU A 235 7.28 -23.61 -16.44
CA LEU A 235 5.97 -23.00 -16.23
C LEU A 235 5.84 -21.66 -16.97
N ASP A 236 6.87 -20.82 -16.96
CA ASP A 236 6.89 -19.55 -17.71
C ASP A 236 6.68 -19.77 -19.21
N GLN A 237 7.31 -20.78 -19.80
CA GLN A 237 7.15 -21.13 -21.22
C GLN A 237 5.72 -21.57 -21.54
N LYS A 238 5.14 -22.48 -20.73
CA LYS A 238 3.76 -22.97 -20.90
C LYS A 238 2.75 -21.86 -20.74
N ILE A 239 2.90 -21.02 -19.69
CA ILE A 239 2.03 -19.87 -19.47
C ILE A 239 2.10 -18.88 -20.65
N SER A 240 3.31 -18.67 -21.19
CA SER A 240 3.49 -17.79 -22.33
C SER A 240 2.82 -18.32 -23.60
N ALA A 241 2.94 -19.61 -23.88
CA ALA A 241 2.27 -20.24 -25.01
C ALA A 241 0.75 -20.11 -24.94
N ILE A 242 0.14 -20.47 -23.79
CA ILE A 242 -1.30 -20.31 -23.57
C ILE A 242 -1.72 -18.84 -23.68
N PHE A 243 -0.90 -17.92 -23.15
CA PHE A 243 -1.19 -16.49 -23.21
C PHE A 243 -1.25 -15.99 -24.67
N HIS A 244 -0.32 -16.42 -25.54
CA HIS A 244 -0.33 -16.07 -26.97
C HIS A 244 -1.57 -16.62 -27.67
N GLU A 245 -1.92 -17.88 -27.45
CA GLU A 245 -3.10 -18.50 -28.00
C GLU A 245 -4.38 -17.76 -27.56
N MET A 246 -4.51 -17.42 -26.28
CA MET A 246 -5.63 -16.63 -25.76
C MET A 246 -5.68 -15.21 -26.38
N LYS A 247 -4.53 -14.62 -26.69
CA LYS A 247 -4.45 -13.31 -27.33
C LYS A 247 -4.94 -13.38 -28.79
N GLU A 248 -4.52 -14.38 -29.54
CA GLU A 248 -4.99 -14.67 -30.91
C GLU A 248 -6.51 -14.90 -30.97
N ARG A 249 -7.06 -15.56 -29.96
CA ARG A 249 -8.51 -15.78 -29.80
C ARG A 249 -9.29 -14.56 -29.29
N GLY A 250 -8.63 -13.40 -29.05
CA GLY A 250 -9.25 -12.18 -28.56
C GLY A 250 -9.70 -12.20 -27.09
N ILE A 251 -9.34 -13.26 -26.34
CA ILE A 251 -9.64 -13.38 -24.91
C ILE A 251 -8.84 -12.37 -24.08
N ILE A 252 -7.63 -12.00 -24.57
CA ILE A 252 -6.77 -11.02 -23.94
C ILE A 252 -6.82 -9.73 -24.75
N LYS A 253 -7.14 -8.61 -24.09
CA LYS A 253 -7.09 -7.29 -24.68
C LYS A 253 -5.73 -6.64 -24.43
N ASP A 254 -5.08 -6.23 -25.52
CA ASP A 254 -3.81 -5.48 -25.51
C ASP A 254 -4.07 -4.03 -25.14
N LEU A 255 -3.47 -3.56 -24.05
CA LEU A 255 -3.57 -2.17 -23.59
C LEU A 255 -2.38 -1.30 -24.05
N GLY A 256 -1.58 -1.80 -25.01
CA GLY A 256 -0.41 -1.12 -25.53
C GLY A 256 0.88 -1.35 -24.73
N LYS A 257 2.01 -0.87 -25.28
CA LYS A 257 3.38 -1.18 -24.80
C LYS A 257 3.68 -0.78 -23.35
N SER A 258 2.96 0.19 -22.82
CA SER A 258 3.20 0.74 -21.46
C SER A 258 2.34 0.09 -20.38
N HIS A 259 1.34 -0.71 -20.72
CA HIS A 259 0.36 -1.25 -19.78
C HIS A 259 0.36 -2.78 -19.79
N LYS A 260 -0.07 -3.35 -18.67
CA LYS A 260 -0.21 -4.80 -18.54
C LYS A 260 -1.50 -5.23 -19.23
N ASP A 261 -1.41 -6.20 -20.13
CA ASP A 261 -2.58 -6.82 -20.76
C ASP A 261 -3.60 -7.26 -19.70
N ILE A 262 -4.86 -6.97 -19.92
CA ILE A 262 -5.95 -7.39 -19.04
C ILE A 262 -6.53 -8.69 -19.61
N VAL A 263 -6.44 -9.74 -18.79
CA VAL A 263 -7.11 -11.00 -19.05
C VAL A 263 -8.55 -10.86 -18.57
N LEU A 264 -9.49 -10.86 -19.50
CA LEU A 264 -10.91 -10.87 -19.16
C LEU A 264 -11.32 -12.24 -18.64
N PRO A 265 -12.22 -12.33 -17.64
CA PRO A 265 -12.72 -13.61 -17.16
C PRO A 265 -13.48 -14.35 -18.29
N HIS A 266 -13.02 -15.57 -18.60
CA HIS A 266 -13.67 -16.49 -19.54
C HIS A 266 -13.93 -17.82 -18.83
N ILE A 267 -14.91 -17.80 -17.95
CA ILE A 267 -15.28 -18.97 -17.13
C ILE A 267 -15.77 -20.08 -18.06
N GLY A 268 -15.19 -21.28 -17.93
CA GLY A 268 -15.50 -22.45 -18.74
C GLY A 268 -14.60 -22.62 -19.99
N ASP A 269 -13.72 -21.67 -20.29
CA ASP A 269 -12.71 -21.86 -21.32
C ASP A 269 -11.51 -22.65 -20.74
N ILE A 270 -11.17 -23.77 -21.36
CA ILE A 270 -10.13 -24.70 -20.89
C ILE A 270 -8.74 -24.01 -20.84
N GLN A 271 -8.42 -23.19 -21.84
CA GLN A 271 -7.13 -22.49 -21.91
C GLN A 271 -7.04 -21.41 -20.84
N TYR A 272 -8.12 -20.67 -20.62
CA TYR A 272 -8.19 -19.70 -19.54
C TYR A 272 -8.03 -20.35 -18.17
N ASP A 273 -8.69 -21.44 -17.91
CA ASP A 273 -8.56 -22.20 -16.66
C ASP A 273 -7.13 -22.74 -16.46
N MET A 274 -6.53 -23.30 -17.52
CA MET A 274 -5.15 -23.78 -17.47
C MET A 274 -4.16 -22.63 -17.22
N PHE A 275 -4.33 -21.49 -17.88
CA PHE A 275 -3.54 -20.29 -17.67
C PHE A 275 -3.59 -19.85 -16.20
N LEU A 276 -4.77 -19.78 -15.58
CA LEU A 276 -4.92 -19.41 -14.18
C LEU A 276 -4.22 -20.39 -13.24
N ARG A 277 -4.39 -21.70 -13.50
CA ARG A 277 -3.80 -22.78 -12.68
C ARG A 277 -2.27 -22.77 -12.73
N LEU A 278 -1.68 -22.75 -13.91
CA LEU A 278 -0.22 -22.68 -14.05
C LEU A 278 0.36 -21.38 -13.47
N THR A 279 -0.35 -20.26 -13.62
CA THR A 279 0.04 -18.97 -13.01
C THR A 279 0.00 -19.06 -11.48
N LEU A 280 -0.98 -19.74 -10.91
CA LEU A 280 -1.09 -19.95 -9.46
C LEU A 280 0.02 -20.87 -8.93
N LEU A 281 0.29 -21.99 -9.61
CA LEU A 281 1.35 -22.92 -9.24
C LEU A 281 2.73 -22.22 -9.26
N ARG A 282 3.01 -21.49 -10.34
CA ARG A 282 4.22 -20.67 -10.44
C ARG A 282 4.34 -19.67 -9.29
N LYS A 283 3.25 -19.02 -8.93
CA LYS A 283 3.22 -18.08 -7.80
C LYS A 283 3.55 -18.76 -6.48
N TYR A 284 3.05 -19.97 -6.26
CA TYR A 284 3.37 -20.75 -5.05
C TYR A 284 4.85 -21.15 -5.02
N LEU A 285 5.41 -21.62 -6.14
CA LEU A 285 6.83 -21.97 -6.23
C LEU A 285 7.78 -20.79 -6.02
N ILE A 286 7.39 -19.61 -6.45
CA ILE A 286 8.15 -18.38 -6.23
C ILE A 286 8.12 -17.93 -4.77
N ALA A 287 6.99 -18.09 -4.10
CA ALA A 287 6.74 -17.53 -2.79
C ALA A 287 6.88 -18.51 -1.63
N MET A 288 6.99 -19.81 -1.89
CA MET A 288 7.03 -20.86 -0.87
C MET A 288 8.16 -21.86 -1.11
N THR A 289 8.42 -22.71 -0.12
CA THR A 289 9.24 -23.91 -0.35
C THR A 289 8.51 -24.86 -1.31
N PRO A 290 9.23 -25.67 -2.12
CA PRO A 290 8.61 -26.62 -3.06
C PRO A 290 7.59 -27.55 -2.39
N LYS A 291 7.90 -28.08 -1.22
CA LYS A 291 7.00 -28.94 -0.44
C LYS A 291 5.70 -28.23 -0.06
N LYS A 292 5.79 -26.97 0.41
CA LYS A 292 4.62 -26.16 0.76
C LYS A 292 3.82 -25.76 -0.46
N ALA A 293 4.50 -25.39 -1.57
CA ALA A 293 3.85 -25.09 -2.83
C ALA A 293 3.03 -26.28 -3.36
N ARG A 294 3.60 -27.49 -3.30
CA ARG A 294 2.90 -28.74 -3.66
C ARG A 294 1.69 -28.99 -2.76
N LYS A 295 1.85 -28.86 -1.43
CA LYS A 295 0.75 -29.02 -0.47
C LYS A 295 -0.38 -28.03 -0.75
N MET A 296 -0.07 -26.76 -0.92
CA MET A 296 -1.06 -25.70 -1.22
C MET A 296 -1.78 -25.95 -2.53
N TRP A 297 -1.08 -26.46 -3.55
CA TRP A 297 -1.70 -26.84 -4.81
C TRP A 297 -2.70 -27.97 -4.62
N MET A 298 -2.30 -29.04 -3.94
CA MET A 298 -3.18 -30.22 -3.69
C MET A 298 -4.42 -29.88 -2.85
N MET A 299 -4.32 -28.91 -1.95
CA MET A 299 -5.45 -28.43 -1.14
C MET A 299 -6.34 -27.43 -1.88
N SER A 300 -5.91 -26.90 -3.02
CA SER A 300 -6.72 -25.97 -3.79
C SER A 300 -7.86 -26.70 -4.49
N LYS A 301 -9.06 -26.10 -4.51
CA LYS A 301 -10.22 -26.65 -5.25
C LYS A 301 -9.96 -26.83 -6.76
N ASN A 302 -8.85 -26.30 -7.25
CA ASN A 302 -8.41 -26.35 -8.63
C ASN A 302 -7.33 -27.41 -8.88
N SER A 303 -7.19 -28.40 -7.98
CA SER A 303 -6.18 -29.47 -8.08
C SER A 303 -6.53 -30.50 -9.16
N LEU A 304 -6.40 -30.09 -10.43
CA LEU A 304 -6.21 -31.10 -11.47
C LEU A 304 -4.80 -31.68 -11.35
N GLN A 305 -4.68 -33.00 -11.61
CA GLN A 305 -3.37 -33.62 -11.78
C GLN A 305 -2.74 -33.00 -13.04
N ILE A 306 -1.81 -32.09 -12.85
CA ILE A 306 -0.97 -31.58 -13.93
C ILE A 306 0.40 -32.27 -13.83
N ALA A 307 0.97 -32.63 -14.98
CA ALA A 307 2.23 -33.35 -15.06
C ALA A 307 3.37 -32.64 -14.32
N GLU A 308 3.29 -31.32 -14.20
CA GLU A 308 4.26 -30.46 -13.50
C GLU A 308 4.35 -30.75 -12.00
N LEU A 309 3.28 -31.27 -11.37
CA LEU A 309 3.30 -31.61 -9.93
C LEU A 309 4.31 -32.72 -9.61
N SER A 310 4.50 -33.69 -10.50
CA SER A 310 5.46 -34.78 -10.31
C SER A 310 6.90 -34.29 -10.30
N LYS A 311 7.17 -33.15 -10.94
CA LYS A 311 8.49 -32.54 -11.05
C LYS A 311 8.88 -31.66 -9.85
N ILE A 312 7.90 -31.33 -8.99
CA ILE A 312 8.16 -30.49 -7.81
C ILE A 312 8.94 -31.33 -6.78
N PRO A 313 10.14 -30.92 -6.37
CA PRO A 313 10.94 -31.64 -5.39
C PRO A 313 10.17 -31.80 -4.07
N ILE A 314 10.27 -32.98 -3.47
CA ILE A 314 9.69 -33.25 -2.14
C ILE A 314 10.58 -32.63 -1.05
N VAL A 315 11.83 -32.34 -1.36
CA VAL A 315 12.84 -31.79 -0.44
C VAL A 315 12.50 -30.33 -0.10
N ASP A 316 12.50 -30.02 1.18
CA ASP A 316 12.12 -28.71 1.70
C ASP A 316 13.29 -27.70 1.65
N LYS A 317 13.81 -27.45 0.45
CA LYS A 317 14.79 -26.38 0.21
C LYS A 317 14.10 -25.03 0.20
N ALA A 318 14.73 -24.06 0.82
CA ALA A 318 14.23 -22.68 0.86
C ALA A 318 15.32 -21.67 0.50
N PRO A 319 15.84 -21.67 -0.75
CA PRO A 319 17.01 -20.87 -1.12
C PRO A 319 16.89 -19.39 -0.81
N LYS A 320 15.69 -18.79 -0.93
CA LYS A 320 15.47 -17.41 -0.54
C LYS A 320 15.57 -17.16 0.98
N ILE A 321 15.13 -18.14 1.78
CA ILE A 321 15.26 -18.04 3.25
C ILE A 321 16.71 -18.24 3.67
N ASP A 322 17.41 -19.19 3.04
CA ASP A 322 18.82 -19.43 3.29
C ASP A 322 19.63 -18.15 2.99
N MET A 323 19.44 -17.55 1.82
CA MET A 323 20.06 -16.27 1.43
C MET A 323 19.69 -15.12 2.38
N LEU A 324 18.43 -15.05 2.84
CA LEU A 324 18.00 -14.05 3.82
C LEU A 324 18.85 -14.11 5.09
N PHE A 325 19.02 -15.30 5.68
CA PHE A 325 19.80 -15.45 6.90
C PHE A 325 21.31 -15.29 6.67
N GLU A 326 21.83 -15.61 5.49
CA GLU A 326 23.20 -15.30 5.11
C GLU A 326 23.46 -13.80 5.11
N ILE A 327 22.58 -13.00 4.50
CA ILE A 327 22.70 -11.55 4.47
C ILE A 327 22.58 -10.95 5.88
N ILE A 328 21.62 -11.43 6.69
CA ILE A 328 21.47 -10.94 8.08
C ILE A 328 22.79 -11.15 8.86
N LYS A 329 23.42 -12.31 8.71
CA LYS A 329 24.70 -12.61 9.37
C LYS A 329 25.84 -11.75 8.83
N GLU A 330 25.96 -11.64 7.49
CA GLU A 330 27.00 -10.85 6.82
C GLU A 330 26.94 -9.37 7.24
N LYS A 331 25.73 -8.79 7.22
CA LYS A 331 25.51 -7.38 7.56
C LYS A 331 25.46 -7.12 9.07
N LYS A 332 25.48 -8.17 9.89
CA LYS A 332 25.30 -8.07 11.36
C LYS A 332 24.05 -7.27 11.71
N SER A 333 22.98 -7.47 10.94
CA SER A 333 21.73 -6.74 11.13
C SER A 333 21.11 -7.08 12.48
N SER A 334 21.02 -6.11 13.35
CA SER A 334 20.56 -6.30 14.74
C SER A 334 19.05 -6.42 14.85
N LYS A 335 18.32 -5.71 13.98
CA LYS A 335 16.86 -5.63 14.01
C LYS A 335 16.30 -5.62 12.59
N VAL A 336 15.48 -6.62 12.27
CA VAL A 336 15.09 -6.92 10.90
C VAL A 336 13.58 -7.10 10.77
N ILE A 337 13.03 -6.64 9.65
CA ILE A 337 11.66 -6.94 9.22
C ILE A 337 11.70 -7.83 7.98
N VAL A 338 10.83 -8.85 7.96
CA VAL A 338 10.66 -9.73 6.79
C VAL A 338 9.20 -9.69 6.33
N LEU A 339 8.98 -9.31 5.08
CA LEU A 339 7.68 -9.34 4.44
C LEU A 339 7.54 -10.57 3.55
N CYS A 340 6.50 -11.36 3.76
CA CYS A 340 6.17 -12.50 2.91
C CYS A 340 4.65 -12.68 2.77
N SER A 341 4.19 -13.11 1.57
CA SER A 341 2.76 -13.11 1.23
C SER A 341 1.96 -14.25 1.86
N TYR A 342 2.63 -15.32 2.31
CA TYR A 342 1.95 -16.53 2.75
C TYR A 342 2.25 -16.86 4.22
N LYS A 343 1.20 -17.19 4.97
CA LYS A 343 1.27 -17.54 6.38
C LYS A 343 2.22 -18.71 6.67
N ASP A 344 2.24 -19.70 5.80
CA ASP A 344 3.16 -20.85 5.92
C ASP A 344 4.63 -20.43 5.82
N MET A 345 4.94 -19.41 5.04
CA MET A 345 6.29 -18.84 4.97
C MET A 345 6.61 -17.99 6.18
N VAL A 346 5.63 -17.23 6.72
CA VAL A 346 5.80 -16.54 8.01
C VAL A 346 6.22 -17.54 9.09
N ASN A 347 5.51 -18.67 9.19
CA ASN A 347 5.82 -19.71 10.17
C ASN A 347 7.18 -20.37 9.93
N GLU A 348 7.56 -20.63 8.68
CA GLU A 348 8.86 -21.23 8.32
C GLU A 348 10.01 -20.32 8.73
N ILE A 349 9.96 -19.05 8.36
CA ILE A 349 10.98 -18.06 8.69
C ILE A 349 11.06 -17.88 10.21
N TYR A 350 9.90 -17.83 10.88
CA TYR A 350 9.83 -17.73 12.33
C TYR A 350 10.54 -18.89 13.04
N LEU A 351 10.26 -20.14 12.64
CA LEU A 351 10.88 -21.32 13.23
C LEU A 351 12.40 -21.35 12.98
N ARG A 352 12.85 -20.97 11.78
CA ARG A 352 14.28 -20.88 11.48
C ARG A 352 14.98 -19.76 12.23
N ALA A 353 14.33 -18.61 12.40
CA ALA A 353 14.85 -17.50 13.20
C ALA A 353 15.07 -17.94 14.65
N LYS A 354 14.07 -18.59 15.26
CA LYS A 354 14.18 -19.14 16.63
C LYS A 354 15.34 -20.14 16.75
N LYS A 355 15.49 -21.05 15.79
CA LYS A 355 16.63 -22.01 15.77
C LYS A 355 18.00 -21.34 15.67
N GLN A 356 18.07 -20.15 15.08
CA GLN A 356 19.31 -19.36 14.96
C GLN A 356 19.52 -18.38 16.12
N GLY A 357 18.68 -18.43 17.16
CA GLY A 357 18.82 -17.62 18.38
C GLY A 357 18.25 -16.21 18.29
N PHE A 358 17.45 -15.90 17.23
CA PHE A 358 16.76 -14.60 17.16
C PHE A 358 15.56 -14.53 18.10
N GLU A 359 15.34 -13.37 18.68
CA GLU A 359 14.04 -13.04 19.28
C GLU A 359 13.04 -12.76 18.14
N ALA A 360 12.23 -13.78 17.82
CA ALA A 360 11.39 -13.77 16.64
C ALA A 360 9.93 -13.47 16.96
N PHE A 361 9.32 -12.59 16.18
CA PHE A 361 7.93 -12.20 16.22
C PHE A 361 7.25 -12.49 14.88
N LYS A 362 5.96 -12.84 14.92
CA LYS A 362 5.17 -13.04 13.71
C LYS A 362 3.87 -12.24 13.75
N LEU A 363 3.62 -11.43 12.73
CA LEU A 363 2.44 -10.60 12.61
C LEU A 363 1.59 -11.07 11.42
N THR A 364 0.52 -11.77 11.74
CA THR A 364 -0.46 -12.27 10.75
C THR A 364 -1.84 -11.69 11.03
N GLY A 365 -2.83 -11.97 10.17
CA GLY A 365 -4.20 -11.53 10.37
C GLY A 365 -4.90 -12.11 11.63
N GLU A 366 -4.33 -13.14 12.24
CA GLU A 366 -4.86 -13.82 13.43
C GLU A 366 -4.36 -13.23 14.76
N VAL A 367 -3.43 -12.29 14.71
CA VAL A 367 -2.90 -11.65 15.92
C VAL A 367 -3.93 -10.65 16.45
N PHE A 368 -4.42 -10.88 17.67
CA PHE A 368 -5.43 -10.05 18.30
C PHE A 368 -4.88 -8.66 18.68
N ASP A 369 -3.71 -8.60 19.32
CA ASP A 369 -3.07 -7.35 19.70
C ASP A 369 -1.77 -7.10 18.92
N LYS A 370 -1.96 -6.47 17.73
CA LYS A 370 -0.86 -6.07 16.87
C LYS A 370 0.02 -4.99 17.52
N LYS A 371 -0.58 -4.10 18.32
CA LYS A 371 0.14 -2.99 18.94
C LYS A 371 1.08 -3.46 20.02
N GLU A 372 0.63 -4.38 20.84
CA GLU A 372 1.46 -4.99 21.87
C GLU A 372 2.65 -5.73 21.26
N MET A 373 2.41 -6.54 20.22
CA MET A 373 3.48 -7.28 19.53
C MET A 373 4.51 -6.34 18.92
N ILE A 374 4.09 -5.26 18.27
CA ILE A 374 4.99 -4.25 17.69
C ILE A 374 5.77 -3.55 18.81
N SER A 375 5.08 -3.15 19.89
CA SER A 375 5.73 -2.53 21.04
C SER A 375 6.79 -3.44 21.66
N ASN A 376 6.51 -4.74 21.79
CA ASN A 376 7.48 -5.70 22.30
C ASN A 376 8.68 -5.85 21.37
N PHE A 377 8.45 -5.93 20.05
CA PHE A 377 9.52 -5.94 19.07
C PHE A 377 10.34 -4.64 19.12
N GLU A 378 9.71 -3.48 19.27
CA GLU A 378 10.40 -2.18 19.32
C GLU A 378 11.26 -2.01 20.58
N LYS A 379 10.88 -2.59 21.72
CA LYS A 379 11.64 -2.56 22.98
C LYS A 379 12.92 -3.37 22.93
N ILE A 380 13.00 -4.39 22.08
CA ILE A 380 14.21 -5.21 21.96
C ILE A 380 15.25 -4.43 21.14
N GLY A 381 16.44 -4.26 21.70
CA GLY A 381 17.51 -3.50 21.09
C GLY A 381 18.15 -4.21 19.90
N GLU A 382 18.49 -5.50 20.07
CA GLU A 382 19.30 -6.26 19.12
C GLU A 382 18.78 -7.69 18.95
N ASN A 383 19.23 -8.35 17.87
CA ASN A 383 18.93 -9.74 17.55
C ASN A 383 17.44 -10.06 17.45
N ALA A 384 16.64 -9.11 16.92
CA ALA A 384 15.20 -9.23 16.79
C ALA A 384 14.76 -9.32 15.32
N ILE A 385 13.80 -10.19 15.02
CA ILE A 385 13.23 -10.35 13.70
C ILE A 385 11.69 -10.35 13.77
N LEU A 386 11.06 -9.47 13.00
CA LEU A 386 9.60 -9.40 12.86
C LEU A 386 9.19 -9.86 11.48
N ILE A 387 8.42 -10.95 11.40
CA ILE A 387 7.95 -11.53 10.14
C ILE A 387 6.48 -11.16 9.95
N ILE A 388 6.15 -10.54 8.81
CA ILE A 388 4.84 -9.92 8.58
C ILE A 388 4.18 -10.46 7.32
N SER A 389 2.90 -10.82 7.43
CA SER A 389 2.03 -11.12 6.28
C SER A 389 1.31 -9.85 5.77
N PRO A 390 0.75 -9.84 4.53
CA PRO A 390 0.08 -8.66 3.97
C PRO A 390 -1.11 -8.15 4.79
N VAL A 391 -1.77 -9.03 5.54
CA VAL A 391 -2.89 -8.64 6.43
C VAL A 391 -2.35 -7.99 7.70
N GLY A 392 -1.19 -8.46 8.19
CA GLY A 392 -0.48 -7.87 9.32
C GLY A 392 0.14 -6.51 9.00
N GLU A 393 0.54 -6.31 7.74
CA GLU A 393 1.32 -5.16 7.25
C GLU A 393 0.55 -3.82 7.23
N ARG A 394 -0.76 -3.83 7.21
CA ARG A 394 -1.57 -2.62 7.01
C ARG A 394 -1.31 -1.59 8.11
N ASP A 395 -1.10 -0.35 7.66
CA ASP A 395 -0.96 0.86 8.49
C ASP A 395 0.23 0.83 9.49
N LEU A 396 1.28 0.04 9.20
CA LEU A 396 2.49 -0.01 10.02
C LEU A 396 3.59 0.88 9.44
N ASP A 397 4.36 1.52 10.34
CA ASP A 397 5.55 2.32 10.03
C ASP A 397 6.64 1.97 11.05
N PHE A 398 7.84 1.64 10.58
CA PHE A 398 8.93 1.17 11.42
C PHE A 398 10.13 2.11 11.32
N SER A 399 10.13 3.14 12.16
CA SER A 399 11.20 4.16 12.15
C SER A 399 12.51 3.68 12.78
N THR A 400 12.46 2.62 13.58
CA THR A 400 13.62 2.09 14.34
C THR A 400 14.34 0.93 13.64
N VAL A 401 13.90 0.54 12.46
CA VAL A 401 14.43 -0.62 11.72
C VAL A 401 15.16 -0.14 10.47
N ASN A 402 16.39 -0.61 10.29
CA ASN A 402 17.22 -0.24 9.16
C ASN A 402 17.23 -1.26 8.02
N ASP A 403 16.89 -2.53 8.30
CA ASP A 403 16.96 -3.61 7.31
C ASP A 403 15.59 -4.29 7.17
N MET A 404 15.08 -4.32 5.94
CA MET A 404 13.86 -5.01 5.59
C MET A 404 14.06 -5.95 4.41
N PHE A 405 13.50 -7.15 4.52
CA PHE A 405 13.56 -8.17 3.47
C PHE A 405 12.18 -8.40 2.87
N ILE A 406 12.10 -8.41 1.55
CA ILE A 406 10.92 -8.78 0.78
C ILE A 406 11.22 -10.08 0.07
N VAL A 407 10.63 -11.17 0.56
CA VAL A 407 10.88 -12.54 0.06
C VAL A 407 10.10 -12.82 -1.21
N ASP A 408 8.93 -12.21 -1.36
CA ASP A 408 8.09 -12.33 -2.54
C ASP A 408 7.51 -10.97 -2.97
N VAL A 409 7.51 -10.74 -4.27
CA VAL A 409 7.19 -9.44 -4.85
C VAL A 409 5.72 -9.35 -5.26
N ILE A 410 5.04 -8.32 -4.77
CA ILE A 410 3.65 -8.02 -5.15
C ILE A 410 3.54 -7.45 -6.57
N ASN A 411 2.31 -7.42 -7.10
CA ASN A 411 2.07 -7.12 -8.51
C ASN A 411 1.98 -5.63 -8.86
N THR A 412 1.80 -4.72 -7.89
CA THR A 412 1.56 -3.30 -8.18
C THR A 412 2.69 -2.40 -7.72
N THR A 413 3.05 -1.43 -8.54
CA THR A 413 4.07 -0.42 -8.25
C THR A 413 3.74 0.34 -6.97
N LYS A 414 2.51 0.81 -6.83
CA LYS A 414 2.01 1.54 -5.66
C LYS A 414 2.16 0.76 -4.36
N THR A 415 1.66 -0.48 -4.32
CA THR A 415 1.75 -1.29 -3.10
C THR A 415 3.20 -1.68 -2.80
N MET A 416 4.02 -1.94 -3.82
CA MET A 416 5.44 -2.21 -3.63
C MET A 416 6.17 -0.99 -3.07
N TYR A 417 5.89 0.20 -3.60
CA TYR A 417 6.43 1.44 -3.07
C TYR A 417 6.01 1.68 -1.62
N GLN A 418 4.73 1.51 -1.30
CA GLN A 418 4.24 1.62 0.07
C GLN A 418 4.90 0.61 1.04
N ARG A 419 5.25 -0.59 0.56
CA ARG A 419 6.04 -1.56 1.35
C ARG A 419 7.46 -1.07 1.59
N ILE A 420 8.14 -0.61 0.56
CA ILE A 420 9.51 -0.10 0.64
C ILE A 420 9.60 1.05 1.64
N LYS A 421 8.60 1.91 1.68
CA LYS A 421 8.55 3.08 2.57
C LYS A 421 8.05 2.79 3.99
N ARG A 422 7.90 1.51 4.39
CA ARG A 422 7.61 1.11 5.79
C ARG A 422 8.79 1.35 6.72
N ILE A 423 10.01 1.35 6.19
CA ILE A 423 11.19 1.81 6.92
C ILE A 423 11.59 3.21 6.43
N ARG A 424 12.07 4.03 7.35
CA ARG A 424 12.47 5.42 7.06
C ARG A 424 13.96 5.50 6.76
N GLY A 425 14.33 5.29 5.50
CA GLY A 425 15.72 5.10 5.09
C GLY A 425 16.14 3.65 5.21
N GLY A 426 17.45 3.38 5.37
CA GLY A 426 17.98 2.01 5.48
C GLY A 426 17.94 1.20 4.20
N HIS A 427 17.99 -0.13 4.33
CA HIS A 427 18.11 -1.05 3.21
C HIS A 427 16.89 -1.95 3.08
N VAL A 428 16.36 -2.06 1.87
CA VAL A 428 15.30 -3.00 1.51
C VAL A 428 15.87 -4.05 0.57
N TYR A 429 16.04 -5.26 1.05
CA TYR A 429 16.54 -6.40 0.29
C TYR A 429 15.37 -7.10 -0.42
N ILE A 430 15.40 -7.16 -1.74
CA ILE A 430 14.38 -7.82 -2.55
C ILE A 430 14.97 -9.11 -3.11
N LEU A 431 14.53 -10.24 -2.57
CA LEU A 431 14.98 -11.55 -3.00
C LEU A 431 14.12 -12.08 -4.15
N TYR A 432 14.77 -12.52 -5.22
CA TYR A 432 14.07 -13.05 -6.39
C TYR A 432 14.87 -14.19 -7.06
N TYR A 433 14.15 -15.10 -7.70
CA TYR A 433 14.81 -16.15 -8.50
C TYR A 433 15.33 -15.59 -9.82
N LYS A 434 16.66 -15.68 -10.02
CA LYS A 434 17.37 -15.23 -11.22
C LYS A 434 16.92 -16.05 -12.45
N ARG A 435 16.87 -15.44 -13.63
CA ARG A 435 16.49 -16.04 -14.92
C ARG A 435 15.04 -16.54 -14.99
N THR A 436 14.14 -15.96 -14.21
CA THR A 436 12.71 -16.31 -14.20
C THR A 436 11.82 -15.09 -14.50
N SER A 437 10.52 -15.33 -14.61
CA SER A 437 9.52 -14.24 -14.70
C SER A 437 9.53 -13.33 -13.48
N GLU A 438 9.97 -13.81 -12.32
CA GLU A 438 10.09 -12.99 -11.13
C GLU A 438 11.16 -11.90 -11.30
N GLU A 439 12.31 -12.23 -11.88
CA GLU A 439 13.35 -11.24 -12.19
C GLU A 439 12.82 -10.14 -13.11
N ARG A 440 12.15 -10.52 -14.21
CA ARG A 440 11.53 -9.54 -15.13
C ARG A 440 10.52 -8.66 -14.42
N LYS A 441 9.74 -9.23 -13.50
CA LYS A 441 8.76 -8.52 -12.69
C LYS A 441 9.42 -7.52 -11.74
N VAL A 442 10.45 -7.95 -10.99
CA VAL A 442 11.21 -7.09 -10.05
C VAL A 442 11.81 -5.91 -10.80
N LYS A 443 12.58 -6.17 -11.87
CA LYS A 443 13.21 -5.12 -12.68
C LYS A 443 12.21 -4.10 -13.21
N ARG A 444 11.06 -4.56 -13.72
CA ARG A 444 9.98 -3.68 -14.22
C ARG A 444 9.37 -2.84 -13.11
N LEU A 445 9.09 -3.44 -11.94
CA LEU A 445 8.51 -2.72 -10.81
C LEU A 445 9.46 -1.64 -10.28
N LEU A 446 10.74 -1.98 -10.13
CA LEU A 446 11.74 -1.05 -9.62
C LEU A 446 12.02 0.10 -10.59
N ARG A 447 12.08 -0.19 -11.91
CA ARG A 447 12.16 0.87 -12.91
C ARG A 447 11.00 1.85 -12.78
N ARG A 448 9.76 1.35 -12.69
CA ARG A 448 8.58 2.20 -12.51
C ARG A 448 8.57 2.97 -11.20
N ILE A 449 9.07 2.37 -10.12
CA ILE A 449 9.20 3.07 -8.84
C ILE A 449 10.21 4.20 -8.97
N LYS A 450 11.37 3.97 -9.59
CA LYS A 450 12.39 5.00 -9.82
C LYS A 450 11.89 6.13 -10.73
N GLU A 451 11.11 5.78 -11.77
CA GLU A 451 10.49 6.77 -12.66
C GLU A 451 9.46 7.65 -11.95
N LYS A 452 8.62 7.05 -11.08
CA LYS A 452 7.54 7.75 -10.37
C LYS A 452 7.99 8.51 -9.12
N TYR A 453 8.99 7.99 -8.42
CA TYR A 453 9.46 8.50 -7.12
C TYR A 453 11.00 8.62 -7.09
N PRO A 454 11.61 9.39 -8.03
CA PRO A 454 13.07 9.43 -8.19
C PRO A 454 13.81 9.98 -6.96
N TRP A 455 13.15 10.83 -6.19
CA TRP A 455 13.70 11.42 -4.96
C TRP A 455 13.78 10.44 -3.79
N SER A 456 13.01 9.37 -3.80
CA SER A 456 12.70 8.56 -2.61
C SER A 456 13.48 7.25 -2.52
N VAL A 457 14.05 6.76 -3.64
CA VAL A 457 14.69 5.45 -3.70
C VAL A 457 16.02 5.48 -4.45
N GLU A 458 16.95 4.66 -3.99
CA GLU A 458 18.21 4.33 -4.67
C GLU A 458 18.25 2.82 -4.90
N ILE A 459 18.56 2.37 -6.12
CA ILE A 459 18.60 0.95 -6.47
C ILE A 459 20.06 0.51 -6.56
N ILE A 460 20.43 -0.51 -5.79
CA ILE A 460 21.77 -1.06 -5.67
C ILE A 460 21.71 -2.56 -6.03
N SER A 461 22.71 -3.06 -6.77
CA SER A 461 22.90 -4.50 -6.99
C SER A 461 23.67 -5.10 -5.81
N TYR A 462 23.24 -6.30 -5.37
CA TYR A 462 23.93 -7.08 -4.35
C TYR A 462 25.14 -7.78 -4.94
#